data_be32e814738a77b90c55c26a9b5992aa
#
_entry.id   be32e814738a77b90c55c26a9b5992aa
#
_cell.length_a   1.000
_cell.length_b   1.000
_cell.length_c   1.000
_cell.angle_alpha   90.00
_cell.angle_beta   90.00
_cell.angle_gamma   90.00
#
_symmetry.space_group_name_H-M   'P 1'
#
loop_
_entity.id
_entity.type
_entity.pdbx_description
1 polymer ?
#
loop_
_entity_poly.entity_id
_entity_poly.type
_entity_poly.pdbx_seq_one_letter_code
_entity_poly.pdbx_strand_id
1 'polypeptide(L)'
;RLDVLASYAEEWSDLVHRLRAATEDARPTDLDGRSENLLWQTLWGTWAPDSDDPMTGERLAAYLIKASREQKGWTTWAAPDADREQALIDYATHLLTDPTSVDELNAFAALTSRDVSAIILANKAMSLTWLGVADVYQGTELTRTSLVDPDNRRPVTYEGEGGLRELLSQVSAGGSTRTLDQEKLRLTHRLAHLRSERPETFVGPRSGYRAVPVTTSHAFVYARLLDEEP
;
A
#
# COMPACT_ATOMS: atom_id res chain seq x y z
N ARG A 1 -4.21 0.16 0.00
CA ARG A 1 -4.85 1.39 -0.51
C ARG A 1 -5.70 1.14 -1.75
N LEU A 2 -5.18 0.43 -2.75
CA LEU A 2 -5.94 0.20 -3.99
C LEU A 2 -7.28 -0.50 -3.75
N ASP A 3 -7.38 -1.34 -2.74
CA ASP A 3 -8.63 -2.04 -2.39
C ASP A 3 -9.79 -1.08 -2.08
N VAL A 4 -9.49 0.13 -1.58
CA VAL A 4 -10.51 1.12 -1.28
C VAL A 4 -11.24 1.61 -2.53
N LEU A 5 -10.57 1.59 -3.69
CA LEU A 5 -11.16 2.05 -4.96
C LEU A 5 -12.41 1.27 -5.35
N ALA A 6 -12.54 0.03 -4.89
CA ALA A 6 -13.75 -0.77 -5.13
C ALA A 6 -14.99 -0.19 -4.42
N SER A 7 -14.80 0.50 -3.30
CA SER A 7 -15.89 1.15 -2.54
C SER A 7 -16.14 2.60 -2.99
N TYR A 8 -15.23 3.18 -3.76
CA TYR A 8 -15.26 4.59 -4.24
C TYR A 8 -15.10 4.64 -5.77
N ALA A 9 -15.70 3.68 -6.48
CA ALA A 9 -15.45 3.53 -7.92
C ALA A 9 -15.94 4.75 -8.73
N GLU A 10 -17.06 5.34 -8.36
CA GLU A 10 -17.61 6.54 -9.03
C GLU A 10 -16.72 7.75 -8.75
N GLU A 11 -16.40 8.01 -7.47
CA GLU A 11 -15.53 9.12 -7.07
C GLU A 11 -14.13 9.01 -7.65
N TRP A 12 -13.61 7.77 -7.77
CA TRP A 12 -12.33 7.49 -8.42
C TRP A 12 -12.39 7.80 -9.92
N SER A 13 -13.45 7.37 -10.60
CA SER A 13 -13.65 7.67 -12.01
C SER A 13 -13.73 9.17 -12.26
N ASP A 14 -14.51 9.88 -11.45
CA ASP A 14 -14.65 11.33 -11.52
C ASP A 14 -13.33 12.06 -11.27
N LEU A 15 -12.55 11.60 -10.27
CA LEU A 15 -11.21 12.12 -10.00
C LEU A 15 -10.30 11.99 -11.22
N VAL A 16 -10.23 10.80 -11.82
CA VAL A 16 -9.39 10.57 -13.01
C VAL A 16 -9.82 11.45 -14.17
N HIS A 17 -11.12 11.63 -14.39
CA HIS A 17 -11.62 12.55 -15.43
C HIS A 17 -11.20 13.99 -15.18
N ARG A 18 -11.29 14.48 -13.94
CA ARG A 18 -10.86 15.85 -13.60
C ARG A 18 -9.35 16.03 -13.78
N LEU A 19 -8.55 15.07 -13.30
CA LEU A 19 -7.10 15.08 -13.45
C LEU A 19 -6.68 15.08 -14.93
N ARG A 20 -7.30 14.26 -15.76
CA ARG A 20 -7.03 14.24 -17.21
C ARG A 20 -7.37 15.57 -17.87
N ALA A 21 -8.51 16.15 -17.54
CA ALA A 21 -8.91 17.44 -18.11
C ALA A 21 -7.98 18.58 -17.65
N ALA A 22 -7.56 18.58 -16.39
CA ALA A 22 -6.67 19.60 -15.85
C ALA A 22 -5.24 19.53 -16.41
N THR A 23 -4.79 18.35 -16.86
CA THR A 23 -3.44 18.10 -17.32
C THR A 23 -3.35 17.71 -18.80
N GLU A 24 -4.37 18.03 -19.59
CA GLU A 24 -4.47 17.64 -21.01
C GLU A 24 -3.27 18.16 -21.82
N ASP A 25 -2.84 19.39 -21.56
CA ASP A 25 -1.71 20.02 -22.27
C ASP A 25 -0.35 19.35 -21.98
N ALA A 26 -0.21 18.73 -20.81
CA ALA A 26 1.01 18.02 -20.41
C ALA A 26 0.97 16.52 -20.77
N ARG A 27 -0.21 16.01 -21.10
CA ARG A 27 -0.42 14.60 -21.37
C ARG A 27 0.15 14.19 -22.73
N PRO A 28 1.02 13.14 -22.81
CA PRO A 28 1.50 12.63 -24.09
C PRO A 28 0.36 12.16 -24.99
N THR A 29 0.39 12.54 -26.26
CA THR A 29 -0.68 12.23 -27.24
C THR A 29 -0.79 10.74 -27.56
N ASP A 30 0.30 9.99 -27.38
CA ASP A 30 0.41 8.55 -27.62
C ASP A 30 0.33 7.71 -26.34
N LEU A 31 0.00 8.33 -25.19
CA LEU A 31 -0.21 7.63 -23.93
C LEU A 31 -1.47 6.76 -24.02
N ASP A 32 -1.26 5.44 -24.01
CA ASP A 32 -2.36 4.48 -24.06
C ASP A 32 -3.07 4.36 -22.69
N GLY A 33 -4.37 4.00 -22.75
CA GLY A 33 -5.21 3.95 -21.55
C GLY A 33 -4.76 2.93 -20.48
N ARG A 34 -3.99 1.91 -20.86
CA ARG A 34 -3.44 0.94 -19.87
C ARG A 34 -2.29 1.55 -19.08
N SER A 35 -1.36 2.19 -19.77
CA SER A 35 -0.23 2.90 -19.15
C SER A 35 -0.72 4.06 -18.29
N GLU A 36 -1.72 4.79 -18.77
CA GLU A 36 -2.34 5.88 -18.01
C GLU A 36 -3.06 5.38 -16.75
N ASN A 37 -3.83 4.31 -16.83
CA ASN A 37 -4.48 3.72 -15.66
C ASN A 37 -3.49 3.19 -14.64
N LEU A 38 -2.38 2.58 -15.08
CA LEU A 38 -1.28 2.20 -14.19
C LEU A 38 -0.70 3.41 -13.47
N LEU A 39 -0.48 4.51 -14.18
CA LEU A 39 0.03 5.75 -13.60
C LEU A 39 -0.90 6.30 -12.51
N TRP A 40 -2.20 6.41 -12.78
CA TRP A 40 -3.18 6.90 -11.81
C TRP A 40 -3.25 6.02 -10.56
N GLN A 41 -3.29 4.71 -10.73
CA GLN A 41 -3.29 3.78 -9.60
C GLN A 41 -1.97 3.81 -8.81
N THR A 42 -0.84 3.99 -9.50
CA THR A 42 0.47 4.11 -8.84
C THR A 42 0.54 5.38 -8.00
N LEU A 43 0.14 6.52 -8.55
CA LEU A 43 0.09 7.79 -7.83
C LEU A 43 -0.79 7.68 -6.59
N TRP A 44 -2.02 7.17 -6.73
CA TRP A 44 -2.93 6.99 -5.61
C TRP A 44 -2.40 5.99 -4.57
N GLY A 45 -1.91 4.84 -5.00
CA GLY A 45 -1.40 3.79 -4.13
C GLY A 45 -0.23 4.24 -3.25
N THR A 46 0.55 5.19 -3.75
CA THR A 46 1.75 5.74 -3.08
C THR A 46 1.53 7.16 -2.53
N TRP A 47 0.36 7.74 -2.67
CA TRP A 47 0.07 9.12 -2.25
C TRP A 47 0.11 9.27 -0.73
N ALA A 48 1.20 9.82 -0.22
CA ALA A 48 1.43 10.07 1.20
C ALA A 48 2.33 11.32 1.36
N PRO A 49 1.82 12.54 1.03
CA PRO A 49 2.64 13.75 1.00
C PRO A 49 3.20 14.13 2.38
N ASP A 50 2.49 13.79 3.46
CA ASP A 50 2.90 14.06 4.83
C ASP A 50 3.79 12.96 5.44
N SER A 51 4.18 11.98 4.66
CA SER A 51 5.07 10.88 5.08
C SER A 51 6.52 11.34 5.07
N ASP A 52 7.35 10.79 5.97
CA ASP A 52 8.80 10.97 5.96
C ASP A 52 9.47 10.37 4.70
N ASP A 53 8.73 9.62 3.91
CA ASP A 53 9.18 8.92 2.71
C ASP A 53 8.15 9.04 1.57
N PRO A 54 7.90 10.27 1.07
CA PRO A 54 6.94 10.51 0.00
C PRO A 54 7.43 9.93 -1.34
N MET A 55 6.50 9.72 -2.27
CA MET A 55 6.86 9.37 -3.65
C MET A 55 7.61 10.50 -4.32
N THR A 56 8.80 10.19 -4.86
CA THR A 56 9.61 11.13 -5.64
C THR A 56 9.51 10.84 -7.14
N GLY A 57 9.82 11.85 -7.97
CA GLY A 57 9.85 11.67 -9.42
C GLY A 57 10.84 10.57 -9.86
N GLU A 58 11.99 10.45 -9.18
CA GLU A 58 12.99 9.40 -9.46
C GLU A 58 12.43 7.99 -9.17
N ARG A 59 11.79 7.81 -8.01
CA ARG A 59 11.16 6.52 -7.64
C ARG A 59 10.05 6.14 -8.62
N LEU A 60 9.21 7.11 -8.95
CA LEU A 60 8.09 6.91 -9.88
C LEU A 60 8.60 6.57 -11.28
N ALA A 61 9.61 7.29 -11.79
CA ALA A 61 10.23 7.04 -13.08
C ALA A 61 10.82 5.64 -13.17
N ALA A 62 11.63 5.24 -12.17
CA ALA A 62 12.25 3.92 -12.13
C ALA A 62 11.20 2.79 -12.17
N TYR A 63 10.10 2.96 -11.45
CA TYR A 63 8.99 1.99 -11.46
C TYR A 63 8.27 1.95 -12.80
N LEU A 64 7.90 3.10 -13.36
CA LEU A 64 7.15 3.17 -14.61
C LEU A 64 7.94 2.58 -15.79
N ILE A 65 9.25 2.85 -15.87
CA ILE A 65 10.13 2.22 -16.87
C ILE A 65 10.11 0.70 -16.72
N LYS A 66 10.33 0.21 -15.51
CA LYS A 66 10.31 -1.23 -15.23
C LYS A 66 8.98 -1.85 -15.62
N ALA A 67 7.88 -1.29 -15.13
CA ALA A 67 6.53 -1.81 -15.37
C ALA A 67 6.19 -1.84 -16.86
N SER A 68 6.51 -0.76 -17.61
CA SER A 68 6.26 -0.67 -19.05
C SER A 68 7.08 -1.69 -19.84
N ARG A 69 8.37 -1.84 -19.52
CA ARG A 69 9.26 -2.80 -20.21
C ARG A 69 8.89 -4.25 -19.91
N GLU A 70 8.44 -4.56 -18.69
CA GLU A 70 8.00 -5.90 -18.31
C GLU A 70 6.62 -6.24 -18.86
N GLN A 71 5.76 -5.24 -19.03
CA GLN A 71 4.47 -5.39 -19.72
C GLN A 71 4.61 -5.76 -21.19
N LYS A 72 5.72 -5.36 -21.86
CA LYS A 72 6.06 -5.66 -23.27
C LYS A 72 5.01 -5.17 -24.28
N GLY A 73 4.31 -4.08 -23.95
CA GLY A 73 3.29 -3.51 -24.82
C GLY A 73 3.90 -2.69 -25.97
N TRP A 74 4.55 -1.59 -25.62
CA TRP A 74 5.15 -0.62 -26.56
C TRP A 74 6.65 -0.42 -26.33
N THR A 75 7.19 -0.86 -25.21
CA THR A 75 8.62 -0.85 -24.88
C THR A 75 9.01 -2.18 -24.21
N THR A 76 10.27 -2.59 -24.32
CA THR A 76 10.81 -3.81 -23.70
C THR A 76 12.25 -3.60 -23.27
N TRP A 77 12.80 -4.49 -22.44
CA TRP A 77 14.23 -4.46 -22.09
C TRP A 77 15.15 -4.65 -23.30
N ALA A 78 14.70 -5.41 -24.32
CA ALA A 78 15.50 -5.68 -25.53
C ALA A 78 15.32 -4.61 -26.63
N ALA A 79 14.21 -3.89 -26.62
CA ALA A 79 13.89 -2.85 -27.57
C ALA A 79 13.17 -1.69 -26.85
N PRO A 80 13.93 -0.83 -26.12
CA PRO A 80 13.35 0.29 -25.40
C PRO A 80 12.91 1.40 -26.37
N ASP A 81 11.74 1.97 -26.13
CA ASP A 81 11.25 3.19 -26.77
C ASP A 81 11.56 4.38 -25.84
N ALA A 82 12.79 4.91 -25.94
CA ALA A 82 13.31 5.91 -25.03
C ALA A 82 12.52 7.22 -25.04
N ASP A 83 12.03 7.64 -26.21
CA ASP A 83 11.30 8.90 -26.36
C ASP A 83 9.94 8.80 -25.68
N ARG A 84 9.23 7.70 -25.88
CA ARG A 84 7.94 7.44 -25.24
C ARG A 84 8.06 7.19 -23.75
N GLU A 85 9.10 6.49 -23.32
CA GLU A 85 9.41 6.32 -21.89
C GLU A 85 9.64 7.67 -21.24
N GLN A 86 10.42 8.56 -21.85
CA GLN A 86 10.69 9.88 -21.32
C GLN A 86 9.42 10.74 -21.24
N ALA A 87 8.59 10.71 -22.25
CA ALA A 87 7.30 11.44 -22.25
C ALA A 87 6.38 10.99 -21.10
N LEU A 88 6.31 9.67 -20.84
CA LEU A 88 5.59 9.13 -19.69
C LEU A 88 6.16 9.60 -18.35
N ILE A 89 7.50 9.63 -18.21
CA ILE A 89 8.18 10.09 -16.99
C ILE A 89 7.93 11.56 -16.75
N ASP A 90 8.05 12.39 -17.79
CA ASP A 90 7.86 13.84 -17.70
C ASP A 90 6.42 14.13 -17.25
N TYR A 91 5.45 13.47 -17.83
CA TYR A 91 4.05 13.59 -17.43
C TYR A 91 3.83 13.14 -15.99
N ALA A 92 4.32 11.96 -15.61
CA ALA A 92 4.19 11.44 -14.26
C ALA A 92 4.83 12.34 -13.21
N THR A 93 6.01 12.92 -13.52
CA THR A 93 6.70 13.86 -12.63
C THR A 93 5.97 15.18 -12.52
N HIS A 94 5.39 15.66 -13.62
CA HIS A 94 4.53 16.86 -13.62
C HIS A 94 3.35 16.69 -12.65
N LEU A 95 2.66 15.54 -12.68
CA LEU A 95 1.52 15.25 -11.81
C LEU A 95 1.84 15.28 -10.31
N LEU A 96 3.08 14.99 -9.92
CA LEU A 96 3.50 15.08 -8.51
C LEU A 96 3.61 16.52 -8.00
N THR A 97 3.72 17.51 -8.88
CA THR A 97 4.00 18.90 -8.52
C THR A 97 2.95 19.88 -9.07
N ASP A 98 2.10 19.45 -9.98
CA ASP A 98 1.00 20.27 -10.49
C ASP A 98 -0.02 20.56 -9.37
N PRO A 99 -0.27 21.84 -9.05
CA PRO A 99 -1.14 22.21 -7.93
C PRO A 99 -2.53 21.58 -7.99
N THR A 100 -3.13 21.51 -9.18
CA THR A 100 -4.47 20.94 -9.35
C THR A 100 -4.46 19.43 -9.07
N SER A 101 -3.45 18.73 -9.57
CA SER A 101 -3.28 17.28 -9.34
C SER A 101 -3.06 16.99 -7.86
N VAL A 102 -2.23 17.78 -7.19
CA VAL A 102 -1.96 17.67 -5.75
C VAL A 102 -3.22 17.91 -4.93
N ASP A 103 -3.97 18.97 -5.22
CA ASP A 103 -5.20 19.30 -4.48
C ASP A 103 -6.28 18.22 -4.66
N GLU A 104 -6.47 17.72 -5.87
CA GLU A 104 -7.44 16.65 -6.16
C GLU A 104 -7.07 15.33 -5.47
N LEU A 105 -5.79 14.93 -5.50
CA LEU A 105 -5.32 13.74 -4.82
C LEU A 105 -5.41 13.88 -3.29
N ASN A 106 -5.14 15.05 -2.74
CA ASN A 106 -5.31 15.33 -1.31
C ASN A 106 -6.78 15.27 -0.89
N ALA A 107 -7.68 15.83 -1.68
CA ALA A 107 -9.12 15.77 -1.42
C ALA A 107 -9.63 14.32 -1.41
N PHE A 108 -9.19 13.50 -2.36
CA PHE A 108 -9.54 12.08 -2.40
C PHE A 108 -8.90 11.28 -1.26
N ALA A 109 -7.68 11.63 -0.85
CA ALA A 109 -7.02 11.03 0.30
C ALA A 109 -7.77 11.35 1.60
N ALA A 110 -8.25 12.58 1.77
CA ALA A 110 -9.07 12.97 2.92
C ALA A 110 -10.41 12.21 2.93
N LEU A 111 -11.10 12.12 1.79
CA LEU A 111 -12.36 11.40 1.64
C LEU A 111 -12.24 9.93 2.07
N THR A 112 -11.17 9.26 1.67
CA THR A 112 -11.00 7.79 1.83
C THR A 112 -10.17 7.40 3.05
N SER A 113 -9.64 8.36 3.82
CA SER A 113 -8.63 8.16 4.87
C SER A 113 -9.03 7.11 5.92
N ARG A 114 -10.28 7.12 6.36
CA ARG A 114 -10.81 6.18 7.35
C ARG A 114 -10.79 4.73 6.82
N ASP A 115 -11.26 4.53 5.61
CA ASP A 115 -11.39 3.21 5.03
C ASP A 115 -10.03 2.67 4.58
N VAL A 116 -9.13 3.53 4.10
CA VAL A 116 -7.73 3.20 3.87
C VAL A 116 -7.07 2.69 5.15
N SER A 117 -7.25 3.39 6.27
CA SER A 117 -6.70 2.98 7.57
C SER A 117 -7.27 1.64 8.04
N ALA A 118 -8.59 1.46 7.92
CA ALA A 118 -9.26 0.21 8.27
C ALA A 118 -8.72 -0.98 7.44
N ILE A 119 -8.59 -0.81 6.12
CA ILE A 119 -8.07 -1.84 5.22
C ILE A 119 -6.60 -2.18 5.54
N ILE A 120 -5.76 -1.18 5.80
CA ILE A 120 -4.35 -1.40 6.17
C ILE A 120 -4.24 -2.22 7.46
N LEU A 121 -5.00 -1.88 8.48
CA LEU A 121 -5.00 -2.62 9.76
C LEU A 121 -5.60 -4.01 9.61
N ALA A 122 -6.71 -4.15 8.89
CA ALA A 122 -7.34 -5.45 8.63
C ALA A 122 -6.40 -6.40 7.87
N ASN A 123 -5.76 -5.93 6.80
CA ASN A 123 -4.80 -6.73 6.04
C ASN A 123 -3.60 -7.15 6.88
N LYS A 124 -3.08 -6.27 7.76
CA LYS A 124 -2.00 -6.63 8.69
C LYS A 124 -2.47 -7.66 9.72
N ALA A 125 -3.66 -7.49 10.28
CA ALA A 125 -4.24 -8.45 11.21
C ALA A 125 -4.40 -9.83 10.55
N MET A 126 -4.98 -9.87 9.36
CA MET A 126 -5.17 -11.11 8.59
C MET A 126 -3.84 -11.77 8.27
N SER A 127 -2.84 -11.04 7.76
CA SER A 127 -1.53 -11.60 7.42
C SER A 127 -0.85 -12.28 8.61
N LEU A 128 -1.03 -11.75 9.82
CA LEU A 128 -0.45 -12.28 11.05
C LEU A 128 -1.29 -13.37 11.73
N THR A 129 -2.57 -13.50 11.41
CA THR A 129 -3.46 -14.48 12.04
C THR A 129 -3.93 -15.58 11.09
N TRP A 130 -3.62 -15.47 9.80
CA TRP A 130 -3.98 -16.46 8.80
C TRP A 130 -3.18 -17.77 8.93
N LEU A 131 -3.53 -18.75 8.10
CA LEU A 131 -2.85 -20.05 8.03
C LEU A 131 -1.38 -19.89 7.60
N GLY A 132 -0.52 -20.76 8.14
CA GLY A 132 0.88 -20.85 7.75
C GLY A 132 1.80 -19.87 8.47
N VAL A 133 2.96 -19.61 7.86
CA VAL A 133 3.99 -18.71 8.38
C VAL A 133 3.68 -17.29 7.95
N ALA A 134 3.58 -16.38 8.92
CA ALA A 134 3.40 -14.96 8.63
C ALA A 134 4.71 -14.35 8.14
N ASP A 135 4.63 -13.59 7.05
CA ASP A 135 5.72 -12.78 6.55
C ASP A 135 5.52 -11.30 6.93
N VAL A 136 6.55 -10.70 7.52
CA VAL A 136 6.62 -9.26 7.78
C VAL A 136 7.86 -8.74 7.06
N TYR A 137 7.70 -8.33 5.81
CA TYR A 137 8.79 -7.77 5.03
C TYR A 137 9.29 -6.46 5.65
N GLN A 138 10.58 -6.19 5.52
CA GLN A 138 11.28 -5.08 6.19
C GLN A 138 10.54 -3.73 6.07
N GLY A 139 10.25 -3.11 7.21
CA GLY A 139 9.57 -1.82 7.30
C GLY A 139 8.04 -1.89 7.21
N THR A 140 7.45 -3.06 6.91
CA THR A 140 5.98 -3.20 6.81
C THR A 140 5.29 -3.32 8.16
N GLU A 141 6.02 -3.22 9.23
CA GLU A 141 5.52 -2.95 10.58
C GLU A 141 4.82 -1.59 10.65
N LEU A 142 5.31 -0.62 9.88
CA LEU A 142 4.72 0.70 9.68
C LEU A 142 3.99 0.76 8.33
N THR A 143 3.33 1.87 8.07
CA THR A 143 2.81 2.18 6.74
C THR A 143 3.98 2.48 5.80
N ARG A 144 4.10 1.71 4.74
CA ARG A 144 5.17 1.87 3.77
C ARG A 144 4.60 1.92 2.36
N THR A 145 4.70 3.06 1.73
CA THR A 145 4.26 3.29 0.35
C THR A 145 5.36 2.92 -0.63
N SER A 146 5.77 1.65 -0.61
CA SER A 146 6.76 1.11 -1.53
C SER A 146 6.11 0.42 -2.71
N LEU A 147 6.74 0.58 -3.86
CA LEU A 147 6.45 -0.19 -5.08
C LEU A 147 7.24 -1.50 -5.06
N VAL A 148 7.14 -2.30 -6.12
CA VAL A 148 7.93 -3.53 -6.26
C VAL A 148 9.42 -3.20 -6.42
N ASP A 149 10.24 -4.23 -6.41
CA ASP A 149 11.69 -4.19 -6.63
C ASP A 149 12.11 -3.19 -7.72
N PRO A 150 13.11 -2.34 -7.48
CA PRO A 150 13.96 -2.25 -6.28
C PRO A 150 13.41 -1.33 -5.16
N ASP A 151 12.31 -0.64 -5.36
CA ASP A 151 11.78 0.40 -4.46
C ASP A 151 11.49 -0.13 -3.05
N ASN A 152 11.01 -1.37 -2.91
CA ASN A 152 10.74 -2.00 -1.63
C ASN A 152 12.00 -2.40 -0.84
N ARG A 153 13.19 -2.27 -1.43
CA ARG A 153 14.49 -2.57 -0.79
C ARG A 153 15.17 -1.35 -0.19
N ARG A 154 14.51 -0.20 -0.18
CA ARG A 154 15.06 1.02 0.43
C ARG A 154 15.31 0.80 1.92
N PRO A 155 16.32 1.45 2.52
CA PRO A 155 16.65 1.32 3.93
C PRO A 155 15.46 1.58 4.85
N VAL A 156 15.48 0.92 6.01
CA VAL A 156 14.52 1.12 7.10
C VAL A 156 15.27 1.73 8.27
N THR A 157 14.74 2.80 8.84
CA THR A 157 15.31 3.43 10.03
C THR A 157 14.88 2.66 11.27
N TYR A 158 15.79 1.85 11.80
CA TYR A 158 15.55 1.06 13.01
C TYR A 158 15.88 1.82 14.29
N GLU A 159 16.94 2.61 14.28
CA GLU A 159 17.49 3.31 15.45
C GLU A 159 17.36 4.83 15.28
N GLY A 160 17.41 5.57 16.41
CA GLY A 160 17.36 7.02 16.43
C GLY A 160 15.95 7.57 16.64
N GLU A 161 15.84 8.89 16.60
CA GLU A 161 14.58 9.62 16.78
C GLU A 161 13.60 9.26 15.64
N GLY A 162 12.38 8.86 16.01
CA GLY A 162 11.38 8.39 15.07
C GLY A 162 11.64 6.99 14.50
N GLY A 163 12.74 6.34 14.85
CA GLY A 163 13.05 4.99 14.39
C GLY A 163 12.10 3.93 14.94
N LEU A 164 12.05 2.79 14.24
CA LEU A 164 11.11 1.70 14.57
C LEU A 164 11.24 1.22 16.02
N ARG A 165 12.46 1.19 16.57
CA ARG A 165 12.73 0.76 17.96
C ARG A 165 12.15 1.74 18.99
N GLU A 166 12.28 3.05 18.76
CA GLU A 166 11.68 4.07 19.61
C GLU A 166 10.15 3.99 19.58
N LEU A 167 9.56 3.92 18.39
CA LEU A 167 8.11 3.76 18.21
C LEU A 167 7.61 2.48 18.90
N LEU A 168 8.34 1.37 18.78
CA LEU A 168 7.99 0.11 19.44
C LEU A 168 8.00 0.26 20.97
N SER A 169 8.98 0.95 21.52
CA SER A 169 9.03 1.23 22.97
C SER A 169 7.80 2.02 23.45
N GLN A 170 7.42 3.05 22.69
CA GLN A 170 6.24 3.89 23.00
C GLN A 170 4.93 3.07 22.98
N VAL A 171 4.71 2.25 21.95
CA VAL A 171 3.47 1.47 21.82
C VAL A 171 3.41 0.26 22.75
N SER A 172 4.56 -0.31 23.13
CA SER A 172 4.67 -1.47 24.05
C SER A 172 4.40 -1.06 25.51
N ALA A 173 4.76 0.16 25.90
CA ALA A 173 4.52 0.70 27.25
C ALA A 173 3.04 0.99 27.55
N GLY A 174 2.12 0.70 26.65
CA GLY A 174 0.69 0.93 26.82
C GLY A 174 0.24 2.37 26.55
N GLY A 175 1.10 3.18 25.94
CA GLY A 175 0.78 4.52 25.48
C GLY A 175 -0.41 4.56 24.50
N SER A 176 -1.13 5.68 24.40
CA SER A 176 -2.16 5.85 23.36
C SER A 176 -1.51 5.93 21.99
N THR A 177 -2.11 5.26 20.99
CA THR A 177 -1.73 5.45 19.58
C THR A 177 -2.40 6.70 19.03
N ARG A 178 -1.63 7.52 18.32
CA ARG A 178 -2.11 8.79 17.72
C ARG A 178 -2.02 8.77 16.20
N THR A 179 -1.21 7.87 15.66
CA THR A 179 -0.99 7.75 14.21
C THR A 179 -1.30 6.33 13.74
N LEU A 180 -1.60 6.19 12.45
CA LEU A 180 -1.82 4.88 11.83
C LEU A 180 -0.59 3.97 11.98
N ASP A 181 0.62 4.52 11.92
CA ASP A 181 1.86 3.77 12.10
C ASP A 181 1.98 3.19 13.51
N GLN A 182 1.66 3.99 14.53
CA GLN A 182 1.64 3.49 15.90
C GLN A 182 0.56 2.41 16.11
N GLU A 183 -0.61 2.55 15.49
CA GLU A 183 -1.66 1.53 15.54
C GLU A 183 -1.23 0.25 14.85
N LYS A 184 -0.68 0.35 13.65
CA LYS A 184 -0.19 -0.79 12.88
C LYS A 184 0.96 -1.50 13.57
N LEU A 185 1.92 -0.76 14.13
CA LEU A 185 3.04 -1.31 14.88
C LEU A 185 2.56 -2.04 16.14
N ARG A 186 1.63 -1.43 16.90
CA ARG A 186 1.02 -2.08 18.07
C ARG A 186 0.31 -3.38 17.70
N LEU A 187 -0.47 -3.35 16.62
CA LEU A 187 -1.16 -4.54 16.11
C LEU A 187 -0.16 -5.63 15.74
N THR A 188 0.87 -5.27 14.96
CA THR A 188 1.95 -6.18 14.54
C THR A 188 2.65 -6.80 15.75
N HIS A 189 3.05 -5.97 16.70
CA HIS A 189 3.71 -6.42 17.94
C HIS A 189 2.85 -7.42 18.73
N ARG A 190 1.58 -7.08 18.98
CA ARG A 190 0.68 -7.95 19.75
C ARG A 190 0.42 -9.28 19.06
N LEU A 191 0.20 -9.27 17.74
CA LEU A 191 -0.09 -10.50 17.00
C LEU A 191 1.17 -11.36 16.78
N ALA A 192 2.34 -10.75 16.64
CA ALA A 192 3.60 -11.48 16.61
C ALA A 192 3.89 -12.17 17.95
N HIS A 193 3.64 -11.49 19.08
CA HIS A 193 3.73 -12.09 20.41
C HIS A 193 2.74 -13.24 20.59
N LEU A 194 1.48 -13.06 20.21
CA LEU A 194 0.48 -14.12 20.27
C LEU A 194 0.92 -15.37 19.49
N ARG A 195 1.50 -15.19 18.30
CA ARG A 195 2.05 -16.31 17.52
C ARG A 195 3.25 -16.97 18.20
N SER A 196 4.08 -16.20 18.88
CA SER A 196 5.25 -16.71 19.64
C SER A 196 4.82 -17.46 20.90
N GLU A 197 3.79 -17.01 21.58
CA GLU A 197 3.25 -17.63 22.78
C GLU A 197 2.42 -18.88 22.50
N ARG A 198 1.82 -18.97 21.31
CA ARG A 198 0.94 -20.07 20.91
C ARG A 198 1.25 -20.57 19.49
N PRO A 199 2.49 -20.99 19.21
CA PRO A 199 2.91 -21.33 17.85
C PRO A 199 2.10 -22.48 17.26
N GLU A 200 1.72 -23.47 18.04
CA GLU A 200 0.94 -24.64 17.63
C GLU A 200 -0.50 -24.31 17.20
N THR A 201 -1.03 -23.16 17.62
CA THR A 201 -2.35 -22.66 17.13
C THR A 201 -2.27 -22.14 15.71
N PHE A 202 -1.09 -21.73 15.26
CA PHE A 202 -0.89 -21.09 13.96
C PHE A 202 -0.20 -21.98 12.93
N VAL A 203 0.68 -22.88 13.37
CA VAL A 203 1.53 -23.70 12.50
C VAL A 203 1.57 -25.15 12.99
N GLY A 204 1.60 -26.08 12.05
CA GLY A 204 1.74 -27.50 12.33
C GLY A 204 0.42 -28.28 12.28
N PRO A 205 0.49 -29.63 12.50
CA PRO A 205 -0.65 -30.52 12.26
C PRO A 205 -1.80 -30.36 13.25
N ARG A 206 -1.55 -29.72 14.39
CA ARG A 206 -2.57 -29.45 15.42
C ARG A 206 -3.29 -28.12 15.23
N SER A 207 -2.81 -27.29 14.30
CA SER A 207 -3.35 -25.97 14.03
C SER A 207 -4.62 -26.09 13.18
N GLY A 208 -5.71 -25.50 13.65
CA GLY A 208 -7.02 -25.49 12.99
C GLY A 208 -7.48 -24.10 12.56
N TYR A 209 -8.43 -24.08 11.64
CA TYR A 209 -9.12 -22.89 11.15
C TYR A 209 -10.61 -23.20 11.04
N ARG A 210 -11.44 -22.30 11.55
CA ARG A 210 -12.88 -22.38 11.39
C ARG A 210 -13.47 -21.03 11.01
N ALA A 211 -14.20 -20.99 9.89
CA ALA A 211 -15.02 -19.83 9.55
C ALA A 211 -16.19 -19.74 10.54
N VAL A 212 -16.43 -18.55 11.07
CA VAL A 212 -17.55 -18.29 11.98
C VAL A 212 -18.67 -17.63 11.18
N PRO A 213 -19.86 -18.28 11.09
CA PRO A 213 -20.99 -17.69 10.39
C PRO A 213 -21.40 -16.34 11.00
N VAL A 214 -21.71 -15.40 10.14
CA VAL A 214 -22.20 -14.05 10.52
C VAL A 214 -23.48 -13.73 9.78
N THR A 215 -24.31 -12.87 10.35
CA THR A 215 -25.61 -12.48 9.79
C THR A 215 -25.53 -11.30 8.83
N THR A 216 -24.34 -10.73 8.64
CA THR A 216 -24.09 -9.59 7.75
C THR A 216 -23.06 -9.93 6.69
N SER A 217 -23.23 -9.38 5.48
CA SER A 217 -22.25 -9.48 4.39
C SER A 217 -21.00 -8.57 4.60
N HIS A 218 -21.03 -7.71 5.62
CA HIS A 218 -19.96 -6.73 5.89
C HIS A 218 -18.99 -7.16 7.00
N ALA A 219 -19.06 -8.42 7.45
CA ALA A 219 -18.16 -8.96 8.45
C ALA A 219 -17.54 -10.28 7.97
N PHE A 220 -16.27 -10.44 8.24
CA PHE A 220 -15.53 -11.68 8.07
C PHE A 220 -14.97 -12.09 9.42
N VAL A 221 -15.41 -13.26 9.92
CA VAL A 221 -15.04 -13.76 11.25
C VAL A 221 -14.51 -15.18 11.12
N TYR A 222 -13.39 -15.43 11.78
CA TYR A 222 -12.79 -16.75 11.85
C TYR A 222 -12.11 -17.00 13.20
N ALA A 223 -11.93 -18.25 13.53
CA ALA A 223 -11.17 -18.70 14.70
C ALA A 223 -9.93 -19.47 14.27
N ARG A 224 -8.84 -19.25 15.00
CA ARG A 224 -7.67 -20.13 14.99
C ARG A 224 -7.80 -21.07 16.18
N LEU A 225 -7.58 -22.34 15.94
CA LEU A 225 -7.87 -23.40 16.90
C LEU A 225 -6.63 -24.29 17.09
N LEU A 226 -6.53 -24.89 18.25
CA LEU A 226 -5.56 -25.93 18.58
C LEU A 226 -6.34 -27.20 18.88
N ASP A 227 -5.97 -28.33 18.28
CA ASP A 227 -6.63 -29.64 18.46
C ASP A 227 -8.15 -29.58 18.20
N GLU A 228 -8.53 -29.06 17.04
CA GLU A 228 -9.90 -29.22 16.62
C GLU A 228 -10.14 -30.70 16.31
N GLU A 229 -10.95 -31.37 17.14
CA GLU A 229 -11.49 -32.68 16.77
C GLU A 229 -12.40 -32.51 15.55
N PRO A 230 -12.35 -33.44 14.58
CA PRO A 230 -13.14 -33.37 13.36
C PRO A 230 -14.64 -33.40 13.60
#